data_640d29449fb6094bed73f1b3a253364f
#
_entry.id   640d29449fb6094bed73f1b3a253364f
#
_cell.length_a   1.000
_cell.length_b   1.000
_cell.length_c   1.000
_cell.angle_alpha   90.00
_cell.angle_beta   90.00
_cell.angle_gamma   90.00
#
_symmetry.space_group_name_H-M   'P 1'
#
loop_
_entity.id
_entity.type
_entity.pdbx_description
1 polymer ?
#
loop_
_entity_poly.entity_id
_entity_poly.type
_entity_poly.pdbx_seq_one_letter_code
_entity_poly.pdbx_strand_id
1 'polypeptide(L)'
;MPNILKISGQEIDQALQDVTRQYLVGDLQKPQALQHLPSSLIEIGITRYEIEGQREPPHRHKQAFEFQYMTSGLTAYLDLATAEQHVFRKGDFYVIEPGVVYAQKSVPGTEILFIKLPPGNDKVAVDTTPEVEAWFREPIKE
;
A
#
# COMPACT_ATOMS: atom_id res chain seq x y z
N MET A 1 -28.97 -3.79 9.56
CA MET A 1 -27.70 -3.08 9.37
C MET A 1 -27.69 -1.81 10.20
N PRO A 2 -26.69 -1.58 11.02
CA PRO A 2 -26.58 -0.28 11.66
C PRO A 2 -26.32 0.81 10.60
N ASN A 3 -26.81 2.00 10.86
CA ASN A 3 -26.58 3.15 9.95
C ASN A 3 -25.16 3.69 10.04
N ILE A 4 -24.46 3.34 11.10
CA ILE A 4 -23.06 3.73 11.31
C ILE A 4 -22.29 2.46 11.64
N LEU A 5 -21.26 2.18 10.85
CA LEU A 5 -20.37 1.04 11.06
C LEU A 5 -19.09 1.53 11.70
N LYS A 6 -18.57 0.73 12.63
CA LYS A 6 -17.31 1.00 13.29
C LYS A 6 -16.43 -0.23 13.21
N ILE A 7 -15.20 -0.04 12.77
CA ILE A 7 -14.11 -0.98 12.95
C ILE A 7 -13.16 -0.32 13.93
N SER A 8 -12.98 -0.91 15.11
CA SER A 8 -12.17 -0.28 16.17
C SER A 8 -10.68 -0.37 15.86
N GLY A 9 -9.90 0.53 16.43
CA GLY A 9 -8.44 0.47 16.34
C GLY A 9 -7.88 -0.82 16.90
N GLN A 10 -8.48 -1.36 17.97
CA GLN A 10 -8.07 -2.63 18.55
C GLN A 10 -8.28 -3.80 17.60
N GLU A 11 -9.42 -3.84 16.90
CA GLU A 11 -9.69 -4.85 15.88
C GLU A 11 -8.69 -4.78 14.73
N ILE A 12 -8.38 -3.57 14.27
CA ILE A 12 -7.39 -3.34 13.22
C ILE A 12 -6.00 -3.81 13.67
N ASP A 13 -5.57 -3.42 14.85
CA ASP A 13 -4.26 -3.80 15.39
C ASP A 13 -4.14 -5.32 15.51
N GLN A 14 -5.17 -5.98 16.01
CA GLN A 14 -5.18 -7.43 16.15
C GLN A 14 -5.13 -8.13 14.79
N ALA A 15 -5.88 -7.63 13.80
CA ALA A 15 -5.92 -8.22 12.47
C ALA A 15 -4.60 -8.03 11.70
N LEU A 16 -3.82 -7.01 12.03
CA LEU A 16 -2.55 -6.72 11.37
C LEU A 16 -1.32 -7.33 12.08
N GLN A 17 -1.50 -8.13 13.13
CA GLN A 17 -0.37 -8.70 13.86
C GLN A 17 0.52 -9.61 13.01
N ASP A 18 -0.09 -10.42 12.16
CA ASP A 18 0.64 -11.45 11.39
C ASP A 18 0.57 -11.22 9.88
N VAL A 19 -0.05 -10.13 9.43
CA VAL A 19 -0.18 -9.82 8.01
C VAL A 19 0.13 -8.35 7.77
N THR A 20 0.57 -8.05 6.56
CA THR A 20 0.96 -6.68 6.19
C THR A 20 -0.24 -5.80 5.88
N ARG A 21 -1.35 -6.37 5.42
CA ARG A 21 -2.48 -5.58 4.90
C ARG A 21 -3.81 -6.16 5.33
N GLN A 22 -4.72 -5.26 5.70
CA GLN A 22 -6.14 -5.58 5.89
C GLN A 22 -7.01 -4.53 5.20
N TYR A 23 -8.13 -4.97 4.67
CA TYR A 23 -9.08 -4.11 3.97
C TYR A 23 -10.21 -3.71 4.91
N LEU A 24 -10.59 -2.44 4.83
CA LEU A 24 -11.74 -1.89 5.57
C LEU A 24 -13.00 -1.90 4.69
N VAL A 25 -12.82 -1.68 3.40
CA VAL A 25 -13.88 -1.63 2.40
C VAL A 25 -13.36 -2.32 1.13
N GLY A 26 -14.19 -3.10 0.47
CA GLY A 26 -13.83 -3.68 -0.82
C GLY A 26 -14.63 -4.93 -1.19
N ASP A 27 -14.37 -5.41 -2.39
CA ASP A 27 -14.89 -6.68 -2.91
C ASP A 27 -13.73 -7.68 -2.89
N LEU A 28 -13.59 -8.37 -1.76
CA LEU A 28 -12.42 -9.19 -1.50
C LEU A 28 -12.56 -10.58 -2.11
N GLN A 29 -11.56 -10.98 -2.90
CA GLN A 29 -11.48 -12.32 -3.48
C GLN A 29 -10.94 -13.36 -2.50
N LYS A 30 -10.25 -12.92 -1.45
CA LYS A 30 -9.68 -13.80 -0.42
C LYS A 30 -10.21 -13.40 0.94
N PRO A 31 -10.48 -14.38 1.83
CA PRO A 31 -10.89 -14.05 3.19
C PRO A 31 -9.76 -13.37 3.96
N GLN A 32 -10.14 -12.57 4.93
CA GLN A 32 -9.21 -11.93 5.87
C GLN A 32 -9.77 -11.96 7.28
N ALA A 33 -8.92 -11.69 8.27
CA ALA A 33 -9.33 -11.71 9.67
C ALA A 33 -10.30 -10.57 10.02
N LEU A 34 -10.04 -9.36 9.50
CA LEU A 34 -10.84 -8.18 9.79
C LEU A 34 -12.17 -8.21 9.02
N GLN A 35 -13.27 -7.95 9.73
CA GLN A 35 -14.56 -7.77 9.07
C GLN A 35 -14.55 -6.43 8.33
N HIS A 36 -14.93 -6.45 7.07
CA HIS A 36 -14.91 -5.27 6.20
C HIS A 36 -16.29 -4.96 5.65
N LEU A 37 -16.47 -3.73 5.14
CA LEU A 37 -17.66 -3.33 4.41
C LEU A 37 -17.53 -3.76 2.95
N PRO A 38 -18.42 -4.66 2.44
CA PRO A 38 -18.39 -5.03 1.02
C PRO A 38 -18.72 -3.84 0.12
N SER A 39 -17.92 -3.64 -0.92
CA SER A 39 -18.19 -2.61 -1.93
C SER A 39 -17.49 -2.97 -3.24
N SER A 40 -18.23 -2.80 -4.35
CA SER A 40 -17.66 -2.92 -5.69
C SER A 40 -17.21 -1.58 -6.27
N LEU A 41 -17.32 -0.50 -5.51
CA LEU A 41 -17.04 0.85 -5.97
C LEU A 41 -15.65 1.34 -5.56
N ILE A 42 -15.17 0.90 -4.41
CA ILE A 42 -13.96 1.43 -3.81
C ILE A 42 -13.28 0.37 -2.95
N GLU A 43 -11.98 0.47 -2.84
CA GLU A 43 -11.18 -0.37 -1.96
C GLU A 43 -10.42 0.53 -1.00
N ILE A 44 -10.57 0.30 0.30
CA ILE A 44 -9.88 1.06 1.34
C ILE A 44 -9.23 0.07 2.27
N GLY A 45 -7.96 0.29 2.58
CA GLY A 45 -7.24 -0.60 3.46
C GLY A 45 -6.12 0.10 4.20
N ILE A 46 -5.48 -0.68 5.08
CA ILE A 46 -4.30 -0.26 5.83
C ILE A 46 -3.19 -1.25 5.56
N THR A 47 -2.02 -0.72 5.21
CA THR A 47 -0.79 -1.49 5.06
C THR A 47 0.14 -1.09 6.18
N ARG A 48 0.71 -2.09 6.87
CA ARG A 48 1.61 -1.86 7.99
C ARG A 48 2.87 -2.69 7.79
N TYR A 49 4.02 -2.02 7.70
CA TYR A 49 5.32 -2.65 7.53
C TYR A 49 6.06 -2.63 8.86
N GLU A 50 6.27 -3.80 9.45
CA GLU A 50 6.90 -3.92 10.77
C GLU A 50 8.25 -4.64 10.72
N ILE A 51 8.56 -5.29 9.61
CA ILE A 51 9.77 -6.10 9.44
C ILE A 51 10.72 -5.38 8.48
N GLU A 52 12.00 -5.37 8.83
CA GLU A 52 13.05 -4.83 7.96
C GLU A 52 13.04 -5.53 6.60
N GLY A 53 13.19 -4.77 5.52
CA GLY A 53 13.25 -5.29 4.16
C GLY A 53 11.92 -5.55 3.49
N GLN A 54 10.80 -5.24 4.13
CA GLN A 54 9.50 -5.32 3.46
C GLN A 54 9.43 -4.32 2.31
N ARG A 55 8.94 -4.80 1.16
CA ARG A 55 8.98 -4.05 -0.09
C ARG A 55 7.90 -4.51 -1.05
N GLU A 56 7.57 -3.65 -2.01
CA GLU A 56 6.73 -4.00 -3.14
C GLU A 56 7.61 -4.08 -4.39
N PRO A 57 7.69 -5.25 -5.05
CA PRO A 57 8.44 -5.39 -6.30
C PRO A 57 7.85 -4.51 -7.42
N PRO A 58 8.62 -4.28 -8.49
CA PRO A 58 8.11 -3.47 -9.60
C PRO A 58 6.79 -3.98 -10.16
N HIS A 59 5.84 -3.08 -10.29
CA HIS A 59 4.54 -3.36 -10.87
C HIS A 59 3.85 -2.07 -11.29
N ARG A 60 2.74 -2.21 -12.00
CA ARG A 60 1.84 -1.12 -12.35
C ARG A 60 0.40 -1.56 -12.16
N HIS A 61 -0.50 -0.60 -12.05
CA HIS A 61 -1.95 -0.84 -12.10
C HIS A 61 -2.50 -0.42 -13.45
N LYS A 62 -3.37 -1.24 -14.04
CA LYS A 62 -3.93 -0.95 -15.36
C LYS A 62 -4.89 0.23 -15.36
N GLN A 63 -5.73 0.33 -14.34
CA GLN A 63 -6.82 1.30 -14.27
C GLN A 63 -6.88 2.07 -12.96
N ALA A 64 -6.36 1.50 -11.88
CA ALA A 64 -6.57 2.04 -10.56
C ALA A 64 -5.70 3.26 -10.28
N PHE A 65 -6.33 4.28 -9.72
CA PHE A 65 -5.66 5.33 -8.96
C PHE A 65 -5.49 4.83 -7.53
N GLU A 66 -4.32 5.07 -6.96
CA GLU A 66 -4.05 4.79 -5.56
C GLU A 66 -3.84 6.12 -4.83
N PHE A 67 -4.73 6.39 -3.88
CA PHE A 67 -4.64 7.54 -2.97
C PHE A 67 -4.11 7.01 -1.66
N GLN A 68 -3.05 7.63 -1.13
CA GLN A 68 -2.38 7.10 0.05
C GLN A 68 -2.09 8.22 1.05
N TYR A 69 -2.23 7.89 2.33
CA TYR A 69 -1.95 8.80 3.41
C TYR A 69 -1.06 8.10 4.45
N MET A 70 0.08 8.72 4.75
CA MET A 70 1.04 8.19 5.71
C MET A 70 0.59 8.51 7.13
N THR A 71 0.25 7.48 7.89
CA THR A 71 -0.10 7.62 9.30
C THR A 71 1.11 7.48 10.21
N SER A 72 2.15 6.76 9.75
CA SER A 72 3.43 6.66 10.48
C SER A 72 4.54 6.20 9.56
N GLY A 73 5.78 6.43 9.97
CA GLY A 73 6.96 5.87 9.33
C GLY A 73 7.49 6.66 8.15
N LEU A 74 8.20 5.94 7.28
CA LEU A 74 8.92 6.49 6.15
C LEU A 74 8.89 5.47 5.01
N THR A 75 8.50 5.90 3.83
CA THR A 75 8.45 5.06 2.64
C THR A 75 9.10 5.78 1.45
N ALA A 76 9.66 4.99 0.55
CA ALA A 76 10.22 5.51 -0.70
C ALA A 76 9.66 4.73 -1.87
N TYR A 77 9.31 5.47 -2.93
CA TYR A 77 8.87 4.92 -4.20
C TYR A 77 9.90 5.27 -5.26
N LEU A 78 10.21 4.31 -6.11
CA LEU A 78 11.04 4.52 -7.27
C LEU A 78 10.17 4.45 -8.52
N ASP A 79 10.09 5.54 -9.26
CA ASP A 79 9.45 5.58 -10.58
C ASP A 79 10.45 5.00 -11.60
N LEU A 80 10.12 3.83 -12.17
CA LEU A 80 11.05 3.15 -13.07
C LEU A 80 11.21 3.88 -14.41
N ALA A 81 10.24 4.68 -14.84
CA ALA A 81 10.35 5.40 -16.10
C ALA A 81 11.34 6.57 -16.02
N THR A 82 11.42 7.23 -14.89
CA THR A 82 12.25 8.43 -14.69
C THR A 82 13.48 8.19 -13.83
N ALA A 83 13.52 7.04 -13.11
CA ALA A 83 14.49 6.74 -12.07
C ALA A 83 14.44 7.72 -10.88
N GLU A 84 13.37 8.48 -10.73
CA GLU A 84 13.18 9.38 -9.61
C GLU A 84 12.70 8.63 -8.36
N GLN A 85 13.29 8.97 -7.23
CA GLN A 85 12.84 8.50 -5.92
C GLN A 85 11.96 9.56 -5.28
N HIS A 86 10.80 9.12 -4.79
CA HIS A 86 9.88 9.95 -4.02
C HIS A 86 9.82 9.42 -2.60
N VAL A 87 10.01 10.29 -1.61
CA VAL A 87 10.02 9.91 -0.20
C VAL A 87 8.82 10.54 0.49
N PHE A 88 8.09 9.73 1.24
CA PHE A 88 6.91 10.18 2.00
C PHE A 88 7.05 9.77 3.45
N ARG A 89 6.55 10.64 4.34
CA ARG A 89 6.61 10.46 5.79
C ARG A 89 5.27 10.76 6.42
N LYS A 90 5.16 10.54 7.72
CA LYS A 90 3.93 10.78 8.48
C LYS A 90 3.32 12.13 8.11
N GLY A 91 2.02 12.10 7.77
CA GLY A 91 1.25 13.28 7.39
C GLY A 91 1.22 13.59 5.91
N ASP A 92 2.05 12.91 5.09
CA ASP A 92 2.03 13.13 3.65
C ASP A 92 0.88 12.37 2.99
N PHE A 93 0.29 13.02 2.00
CA PHE A 93 -0.68 12.42 1.10
C PHE A 93 -0.11 12.39 -0.30
N TYR A 94 -0.29 11.28 -1.00
CA TYR A 94 0.20 11.17 -2.37
C TYR A 94 -0.73 10.31 -3.21
N VAL A 95 -0.60 10.43 -4.52
CA VAL A 95 -1.42 9.72 -5.52
C VAL A 95 -0.49 9.04 -6.51
N ILE A 96 -0.78 7.77 -6.79
CA ILE A 96 -0.13 7.04 -7.86
C ILE A 96 -1.17 6.81 -8.95
N GLU A 97 -0.90 7.36 -10.13
CA GLU A 97 -1.79 7.24 -11.28
C GLU A 97 -1.66 5.86 -11.93
N PRO A 98 -2.71 5.39 -12.64
CA PRO A 98 -2.62 4.14 -13.37
C PRO A 98 -1.51 4.19 -14.42
N GLY A 99 -0.87 3.04 -14.64
CA GLY A 99 0.21 2.90 -15.62
C GLY A 99 1.60 3.26 -15.11
N VAL A 100 1.71 3.93 -13.97
CA VAL A 100 3.02 4.20 -13.37
C VAL A 100 3.66 2.90 -12.91
N VAL A 101 4.86 2.61 -13.41
CA VAL A 101 5.64 1.45 -12.97
C VAL A 101 6.51 1.89 -11.81
N TYR A 102 6.29 1.27 -10.66
CA TYR A 102 7.01 1.67 -9.45
C TYR A 102 7.44 0.48 -8.61
N ALA A 103 8.44 0.70 -7.79
CA ALA A 103 8.84 -0.17 -6.70
C ALA A 103 8.76 0.62 -5.40
N GLN A 104 8.55 -0.06 -4.28
CA GLN A 104 8.40 0.59 -2.97
C GLN A 104 9.22 -0.14 -1.92
N LYS A 105 9.81 0.64 -1.02
CA LYS A 105 10.43 0.13 0.21
C LYS A 105 10.06 1.01 1.38
N SER A 106 10.00 0.43 2.57
CA SER A 106 9.55 1.14 3.78
C SER A 106 10.39 0.73 4.97
N VAL A 107 10.56 1.64 5.92
CA VAL A 107 11.19 1.31 7.19
C VAL A 107 10.19 0.61 8.11
N PRO A 108 10.65 -0.22 9.07
CA PRO A 108 9.75 -0.79 10.07
C PRO A 108 8.98 0.29 10.84
N GLY A 109 7.71 0.04 11.11
CA GLY A 109 6.83 1.01 11.76
C GLY A 109 6.09 1.93 10.79
N THR A 110 6.20 1.69 9.49
CA THR A 110 5.47 2.45 8.47
C THR A 110 4.04 1.94 8.36
N GLU A 111 3.09 2.87 8.38
CA GLU A 111 1.67 2.57 8.20
C GLU A 111 1.08 3.52 7.16
N ILE A 112 0.33 2.95 6.23
CA ILE A 112 -0.28 3.68 5.11
C ILE A 112 -1.75 3.32 5.02
N LEU A 113 -2.61 4.34 5.04
CA LEU A 113 -4.02 4.20 4.68
C LEU A 113 -4.12 4.41 3.16
N PHE A 114 -4.67 3.43 2.46
CA PHE A 114 -4.82 3.55 1.01
C PHE A 114 -6.27 3.47 0.58
N ILE A 115 -6.56 4.16 -0.52
CA ILE A 115 -7.85 4.13 -1.22
C ILE A 115 -7.55 3.83 -2.68
N LYS A 116 -8.20 2.82 -3.23
CA LYS A 116 -7.99 2.39 -4.60
C LYS A 116 -9.28 2.48 -5.41
N LEU A 117 -9.23 3.11 -6.56
CA LEU A 117 -10.36 3.30 -7.48
C LEU A 117 -9.93 3.03 -8.93
N PRO A 118 -10.59 2.14 -9.67
CA PRO A 118 -11.59 1.18 -9.21
C PRO A 118 -10.98 0.07 -8.35
N PRO A 119 -11.80 -0.66 -7.58
CA PRO A 119 -11.31 -1.80 -6.80
C PRO A 119 -10.99 -2.99 -7.70
N GLY A 120 -10.40 -4.02 -7.11
CA GLY A 120 -10.10 -5.25 -7.81
C GLY A 120 -8.62 -5.39 -8.12
N ASN A 121 -8.22 -6.58 -8.59
CA ASN A 121 -6.83 -6.89 -8.87
C ASN A 121 -6.50 -6.56 -10.34
N ASP A 122 -5.98 -5.36 -10.56
CA ASP A 122 -5.49 -4.92 -11.87
C ASP A 122 -3.96 -4.80 -11.92
N LYS A 123 -3.29 -5.38 -10.95
CA LYS A 123 -1.83 -5.32 -10.80
C LYS A 123 -1.14 -6.13 -11.90
N VAL A 124 -0.15 -5.52 -12.54
CA VAL A 124 0.70 -6.18 -13.54
C VAL A 124 2.15 -6.14 -13.03
N ALA A 125 2.71 -7.30 -12.80
CA ALA A 125 4.11 -7.42 -12.39
C ALA A 125 5.03 -6.99 -13.55
N VAL A 126 6.13 -6.34 -13.20
CA VAL A 126 7.16 -5.91 -14.14
C VAL A 126 8.48 -6.52 -13.68
N ASP A 127 9.30 -6.95 -14.64
CA ASP A 127 10.58 -7.55 -14.32
C ASP A 127 11.46 -6.55 -13.57
N THR A 128 12.14 -7.05 -12.54
CA THR A 128 13.13 -6.26 -11.82
C THR A 128 14.42 -6.13 -12.63
N THR A 129 15.25 -5.16 -12.25
CA THR A 129 16.55 -4.93 -12.86
C THR A 129 17.62 -4.91 -11.77
N PRO A 130 18.92 -5.06 -12.12
CA PRO A 130 19.99 -4.92 -11.14
C PRO A 130 19.97 -3.56 -10.41
N GLU A 131 19.58 -2.50 -11.11
CA GLU A 131 19.49 -1.14 -10.56
C GLU A 131 18.38 -1.06 -9.50
N VAL A 132 17.22 -1.66 -9.76
CA VAL A 132 16.12 -1.71 -8.80
C VAL A 132 16.49 -2.55 -7.59
N GLU A 133 17.14 -3.70 -7.81
CA GLU A 133 17.58 -4.55 -6.70
C GLU A 133 18.63 -3.85 -5.84
N ALA A 134 19.54 -3.08 -6.44
CA ALA A 134 20.49 -2.26 -5.70
C ALA A 134 19.77 -1.18 -4.87
N TRP A 135 18.77 -0.53 -5.47
CA TRP A 135 17.96 0.47 -4.77
C TRP A 135 17.25 -0.12 -3.53
N PHE A 136 16.73 -1.33 -3.62
CA PHE A 136 16.09 -1.98 -2.47
C PHE A 136 17.07 -2.18 -1.29
N ARG A 137 18.35 -2.38 -1.57
CA ARG A 137 19.36 -2.62 -0.54
C ARG A 137 19.89 -1.33 0.10
N GLU A 138 19.64 -0.19 -0.51
CA GLU A 138 20.09 1.09 0.02
C GLU A 138 19.13 1.62 1.09
N PRO A 139 19.62 2.29 2.13
CA PRO A 139 18.75 2.99 3.05
C PRO A 139 18.00 4.12 2.32
N ILE A 140 16.84 4.50 2.86
CA ILE A 140 16.06 5.60 2.29
C ILE A 140 16.82 6.91 2.58
N LYS A 141 17.18 7.60 1.50
CA LYS A 141 17.81 8.93 1.58
C LYS A 141 16.74 9.99 1.46
N GLU A 142 16.68 10.83 2.46
CA GLU A 142 15.69 11.91 2.52
C GLU A 142 16.15 13.16 1.77
#